data_3907c2b84381fc30ad0d8f4385f3383f
#
_entry.id   3907c2b84381fc30ad0d8f4385f3383f
#
_cell.length_a   1.000
_cell.length_b   1.000
_cell.length_c   1.000
_cell.angle_alpha   90.00
_cell.angle_beta   90.00
_cell.angle_gamma   90.00
#
_symmetry.space_group_name_H-M   'P 1'
#
loop_
_entity.id
_entity.type
_entity.pdbx_description
1 polymer ?
#
loop_
_entity_poly.entity_id
_entity_poly.type
_entity_poly.pdbx_seq_one_letter_code
_entity_poly.pdbx_strand_id
1 'polypeptide(L)'
;MQNKFYLKILFIFLLIFTSLTFNGCSIESKQIVPEIYKSGQVNFHRVCAQCHGIDAIGGNRAPTFLQNKFIPENFSNAKIARTIINGSSSGAMPSQKNKVTDNEIREIIKYIRYTQKVNSKIN
;
A
#
# COMPACT_ATOMS: atom_id res chain seq x y z
N MET A 1 -20.87 -46.51 -24.60
CA MET A 1 -19.41 -46.16 -24.60
C MET A 1 -19.16 -44.66 -24.80
N GLN A 2 -20.04 -43.92 -25.44
CA GLN A 2 -19.90 -42.48 -25.75
C GLN A 2 -19.95 -41.56 -24.55
N ASN A 3 -20.78 -41.81 -23.53
CA ASN A 3 -20.93 -40.96 -22.36
C ASN A 3 -19.68 -40.81 -21.47
N LYS A 4 -18.83 -41.85 -21.40
CA LYS A 4 -17.59 -41.82 -20.63
C LYS A 4 -16.51 -40.92 -21.26
N PHE A 5 -16.55 -40.81 -22.59
CA PHE A 5 -15.62 -39.97 -23.34
C PHE A 5 -15.94 -38.48 -23.17
N TYR A 6 -17.21 -38.11 -23.27
CA TYR A 6 -17.66 -36.73 -22.99
C TYR A 6 -17.46 -36.29 -21.56
N LEU A 7 -17.64 -37.21 -20.61
CA LEU A 7 -17.41 -36.93 -19.19
C LEU A 7 -15.92 -36.62 -18.91
N LYS A 8 -15.00 -37.34 -19.56
CA LYS A 8 -13.56 -37.08 -19.46
C LYS A 8 -13.14 -35.75 -20.08
N ILE A 9 -13.70 -35.39 -21.23
CA ILE A 9 -13.45 -34.11 -21.89
C ILE A 9 -13.99 -32.96 -21.02
N LEU A 10 -15.19 -33.07 -20.46
CA LEU A 10 -15.78 -32.08 -19.57
C LEU A 10 -14.92 -31.85 -18.32
N PHE A 11 -14.38 -32.95 -17.74
CA PHE A 11 -13.50 -32.86 -16.58
C PHE A 11 -12.16 -32.19 -16.89
N ILE A 12 -11.59 -32.43 -18.07
CA ILE A 12 -10.35 -31.79 -18.53
C ILE A 12 -10.60 -30.28 -18.77
N PHE A 13 -11.74 -29.91 -19.39
CA PHE A 13 -12.13 -28.51 -19.56
C PHE A 13 -12.35 -27.79 -18.21
N LEU A 14 -12.96 -28.46 -17.25
CA LEU A 14 -13.18 -27.89 -15.91
C LEU A 14 -11.85 -27.65 -15.18
N LEU A 15 -10.89 -28.58 -15.29
CA LEU A 15 -9.54 -28.44 -14.69
C LEU A 15 -8.72 -27.33 -15.35
N ILE A 16 -8.85 -27.12 -16.67
CA ILE A 16 -8.15 -26.04 -17.39
C ILE A 16 -8.76 -24.67 -17.03
N PHE A 17 -10.09 -24.60 -16.82
CA PHE A 17 -10.79 -23.36 -16.50
C PHE A 17 -10.48 -22.85 -15.09
N THR A 18 -10.17 -23.74 -14.13
CA THR A 18 -9.82 -23.36 -12.76
C THR A 18 -8.40 -22.80 -12.61
N SER A 19 -7.52 -22.98 -13.58
CA SER A 19 -6.14 -22.50 -13.54
C SER A 19 -5.93 -21.07 -14.06
N LEU A 20 -6.97 -20.40 -14.58
CA LEU A 20 -6.83 -19.11 -15.27
C LEU A 20 -7.21 -17.86 -14.44
N THR A 21 -7.49 -17.95 -13.14
CA THR A 21 -8.09 -16.82 -12.39
C THR A 21 -7.31 -16.32 -11.19
N PHE A 22 -5.97 -16.36 -11.18
CA PHE A 22 -5.19 -15.68 -10.15
C PHE A 22 -4.17 -14.70 -10.74
N ASN A 23 -4.65 -13.74 -11.54
CA ASN A 23 -3.89 -12.51 -11.73
C ASN A 23 -4.32 -11.53 -10.62
N GLY A 24 -3.80 -11.74 -9.40
CA GLY A 24 -3.86 -10.74 -8.35
C GLY A 24 -3.14 -9.48 -8.83
N CYS A 25 -3.83 -8.34 -8.88
CA CYS A 25 -3.21 -7.05 -9.12
C CYS A 25 -2.30 -6.74 -7.92
N SER A 26 -1.05 -7.19 -7.97
CA SER A 26 -0.04 -6.82 -6.98
C SER A 26 0.37 -5.38 -7.25
N ILE A 27 0.23 -4.51 -6.26
CA ILE A 27 0.81 -3.16 -6.28
C ILE A 27 2.32 -3.35 -6.17
N GLU A 28 3.03 -3.24 -7.30
CA GLU A 28 4.47 -3.42 -7.35
C GLU A 28 5.17 -2.10 -7.01
N SER A 29 5.96 -2.13 -5.93
CA SER A 29 6.82 -1.01 -5.55
C SER A 29 7.99 -0.88 -6.52
N LYS A 30 8.28 0.35 -6.93
CA LYS A 30 9.48 0.69 -7.70
C LYS A 30 10.67 1.02 -6.81
N GLN A 31 10.41 1.32 -5.52
CA GLN A 31 11.45 1.70 -4.57
C GLN A 31 11.98 0.48 -3.83
N ILE A 32 13.27 0.17 -4.03
CA ILE A 32 13.99 -0.79 -3.19
C ILE A 32 14.36 -0.10 -1.88
N VAL A 33 13.83 -0.62 -0.78
CA VAL A 33 14.11 -0.08 0.56
C VAL A 33 15.01 -1.02 1.37
N PRO A 34 15.88 -0.49 2.24
CA PRO A 34 16.58 -1.30 3.23
C PRO A 34 15.63 -2.11 4.10
N GLU A 35 16.09 -3.26 4.60
CA GLU A 35 15.28 -4.22 5.36
C GLU A 35 14.50 -3.58 6.52
N ILE A 36 15.13 -2.63 7.22
CA ILE A 36 14.52 -1.92 8.35
C ILE A 36 13.26 -1.10 8.01
N TYR A 37 13.01 -0.83 6.73
CA TYR A 37 11.83 -0.09 6.25
C TYR A 37 10.82 -0.96 5.52
N LYS A 38 11.14 -2.25 5.26
CA LYS A 38 10.26 -3.14 4.50
C LYS A 38 8.90 -3.34 5.14
N SER A 39 8.86 -3.56 6.46
CA SER A 39 7.59 -3.67 7.18
C SER A 39 6.72 -2.44 6.98
N GLY A 40 7.31 -1.25 7.07
CA GLY A 40 6.61 0.01 6.82
C GLY A 40 6.12 0.14 5.38
N GLN A 41 6.93 -0.25 4.40
CA GLN A 41 6.56 -0.24 2.98
C GLN A 41 5.37 -1.17 2.71
N VAL A 42 5.42 -2.42 3.19
CA VAL A 42 4.35 -3.40 3.03
C VAL A 42 3.04 -2.90 3.64
N ASN A 43 3.07 -2.38 4.88
CA ASN A 43 1.89 -1.86 5.54
C ASN A 43 1.36 -0.59 4.86
N PHE A 44 2.25 0.29 4.38
CA PHE A 44 1.87 1.47 3.59
C PHE A 44 1.15 1.06 2.30
N HIS A 45 1.68 0.10 1.56
CA HIS A 45 1.05 -0.39 0.33
C HIS A 45 -0.31 -1.02 0.60
N ARG A 46 -0.45 -1.79 1.65
CA ARG A 46 -1.70 -2.44 2.03
C ARG A 46 -2.83 -1.45 2.36
N VAL A 47 -2.52 -0.34 3.04
CA VAL A 47 -3.55 0.53 3.63
C VAL A 47 -3.59 1.93 3.01
N CYS A 48 -2.43 2.49 2.61
CA CYS A 48 -2.28 3.90 2.27
C CYS A 48 -2.13 4.15 0.77
N ALA A 49 -1.49 3.22 0.04
CA ALA A 49 -1.07 3.43 -1.34
C ALA A 49 -2.22 3.67 -2.32
N GLN A 50 -3.41 3.15 -2.05
CA GLN A 50 -4.59 3.36 -2.91
C GLN A 50 -4.91 4.86 -3.11
N CYS A 51 -4.67 5.68 -2.08
CA CYS A 51 -4.89 7.11 -2.13
C CYS A 51 -3.59 7.90 -2.32
N HIS A 52 -2.53 7.51 -1.56
CA HIS A 52 -1.26 8.24 -1.53
C HIS A 52 -0.25 7.83 -2.59
N GLY A 53 -0.63 6.88 -3.46
CA GLY A 53 0.25 6.36 -4.50
C GLY A 53 1.30 5.37 -3.98
N ILE A 54 1.85 4.59 -4.91
CA ILE A 54 2.95 3.68 -4.62
C ILE A 54 4.14 4.53 -4.16
N ASP A 55 4.89 4.00 -3.20
CA ASP A 55 6.12 4.62 -2.68
C ASP A 55 5.94 6.00 -2.01
N ALA A 56 4.72 6.34 -1.56
CA ALA A 56 4.40 7.58 -0.85
C ALA A 56 4.68 8.88 -1.63
N ILE A 57 4.84 8.78 -2.95
CA ILE A 57 5.13 9.91 -3.84
C ILE A 57 3.91 10.66 -4.32
N GLY A 58 2.74 10.28 -3.87
CA GLY A 58 1.45 10.87 -4.22
C GLY A 58 0.67 10.06 -5.25
N GLY A 59 -0.63 10.27 -5.27
CA GLY A 59 -1.55 9.63 -6.18
C GLY A 59 -2.69 10.58 -6.54
N ASN A 60 -3.64 10.12 -7.35
CA ASN A 60 -4.75 10.96 -7.84
C ASN A 60 -5.72 11.42 -6.73
N ARG A 61 -5.68 10.80 -5.52
CA ARG A 61 -6.62 11.06 -4.43
C ARG A 61 -6.00 11.78 -3.24
N ALA A 62 -4.68 11.77 -3.11
CA ALA A 62 -3.99 12.38 -1.99
C ALA A 62 -2.66 13.01 -2.46
N PRO A 63 -2.21 14.10 -1.81
CA PRO A 63 -0.96 14.75 -2.16
C PRO A 63 0.25 13.87 -1.87
N THR A 64 1.36 14.14 -2.56
CA THR A 64 2.65 13.53 -2.26
C THR A 64 3.14 13.96 -0.87
N PHE A 65 3.78 13.03 -0.15
CA PHE A 65 4.45 13.34 1.12
C PHE A 65 5.77 14.12 0.93
N LEU A 66 6.20 14.34 -0.31
CA LEU A 66 7.43 15.11 -0.62
C LEU A 66 7.22 16.63 -0.52
N GLN A 67 5.98 17.09 -0.35
CA GLN A 67 5.71 18.53 -0.19
C GLN A 67 6.25 19.06 1.14
N ASN A 68 6.73 20.29 1.12
CA ASN A 68 7.31 20.98 2.29
C ASN A 68 6.40 20.98 3.53
N LYS A 69 5.08 21.01 3.34
CA LYS A 69 4.12 20.94 4.47
C LYS A 69 4.12 19.63 5.23
N PHE A 70 4.70 18.56 4.69
CA PHE A 70 4.72 17.22 5.29
C PHE A 70 6.09 16.80 5.83
N ILE A 71 7.15 17.60 5.66
CA ILE A 71 8.47 17.31 6.24
C ILE A 71 8.42 17.32 7.77
N PRO A 72 9.40 16.72 8.46
CA PRO A 72 9.39 16.59 9.92
C PRO A 72 9.16 17.89 10.68
N GLU A 73 9.72 18.98 10.19
CA GLU A 73 9.66 20.32 10.78
C GLU A 73 8.23 20.89 10.81
N ASN A 74 7.46 20.61 9.76
CA ASN A 74 6.10 21.15 9.58
C ASN A 74 5.01 20.14 9.94
N PHE A 75 5.34 18.84 9.93
CA PHE A 75 4.39 17.75 10.19
C PHE A 75 5.05 16.63 10.99
N SER A 76 5.02 16.72 12.32
CA SER A 76 5.69 15.78 13.21
C SER A 76 5.17 14.33 13.08
N ASN A 77 5.97 13.35 13.52
CA ASN A 77 5.56 11.95 13.55
C ASN A 77 4.29 11.73 14.38
N ALA A 78 4.15 12.46 15.50
CA ALA A 78 2.94 12.40 16.32
C ALA A 78 1.70 12.92 15.57
N LYS A 79 1.87 13.93 14.71
CA LYS A 79 0.79 14.45 13.89
C LYS A 79 0.40 13.45 12.80
N ILE A 80 1.37 12.76 12.18
CA ILE A 80 1.10 11.66 11.24
C ILE A 80 0.30 10.56 11.93
N ALA A 81 0.77 10.08 13.11
CA ALA A 81 0.10 9.02 13.85
C ALA A 81 -1.36 9.39 14.18
N ARG A 82 -1.59 10.60 14.70
CA ARG A 82 -2.95 11.09 15.00
C ARG A 82 -3.83 11.16 13.75
N THR A 83 -3.28 11.58 12.62
CA THR A 83 -4.02 11.65 11.35
C THR A 83 -4.38 10.24 10.84
N ILE A 84 -3.48 9.26 10.99
CA ILE A 84 -3.78 7.86 10.65
C ILE A 84 -4.92 7.33 11.54
N ILE A 85 -4.86 7.58 12.84
CA ILE A 85 -5.84 7.07 13.81
C ILE A 85 -7.19 7.76 13.65
N ASN A 86 -7.22 9.08 13.53
CA ASN A 86 -8.46 9.86 13.63
C ASN A 86 -9.01 10.32 12.26
N GLY A 87 -8.21 10.20 11.20
CA GLY A 87 -8.47 10.87 9.92
C GLY A 87 -8.00 12.32 9.92
N SER A 88 -8.13 12.99 8.79
CA SER A 88 -7.84 14.42 8.65
C SER A 88 -9.01 15.28 9.17
N SER A 89 -8.70 16.47 9.69
CA SER A 89 -9.73 17.43 10.13
C SER A 89 -10.69 17.88 9.02
N SER A 90 -10.24 17.84 7.77
CA SER A 90 -11.07 18.15 6.60
C SER A 90 -11.98 16.99 6.16
N GLY A 91 -11.86 15.81 6.74
CA GLY A 91 -12.55 14.59 6.31
C GLY A 91 -12.02 13.95 5.03
N ALA A 92 -11.04 14.56 4.35
CA ALA A 92 -10.50 14.03 3.09
C ALA A 92 -9.74 12.71 3.27
N MET A 93 -9.13 12.49 4.43
CA MET A 93 -8.52 11.21 4.82
C MET A 93 -9.38 10.58 5.92
N PRO A 94 -9.98 9.41 5.69
CA PRO A 94 -10.73 8.68 6.71
C PRO A 94 -9.80 8.06 7.75
N SER A 95 -10.32 7.82 8.97
CA SER A 95 -9.62 7.07 10.02
C SER A 95 -9.20 5.68 9.53
N GLN A 96 -8.00 5.27 9.87
CA GLN A 96 -7.46 3.93 9.59
C GLN A 96 -7.28 3.08 10.85
N LYS A 97 -7.80 3.55 12.00
CA LYS A 97 -7.63 2.92 13.33
C LYS A 97 -7.90 1.41 13.34
N ASN A 98 -8.90 0.95 12.59
CA ASN A 98 -9.30 -0.46 12.57
C ASN A 98 -8.53 -1.29 11.52
N LYS A 99 -7.60 -0.68 10.77
CA LYS A 99 -6.84 -1.35 9.69
C LYS A 99 -5.37 -1.51 10.00
N VAL A 100 -4.89 -0.83 11.02
CA VAL A 100 -3.47 -0.81 11.43
C VAL A 100 -3.34 -0.82 12.94
N THR A 101 -2.32 -1.53 13.42
CA THR A 101 -1.89 -1.52 14.82
C THR A 101 -0.95 -0.36 15.10
N ASP A 102 -0.72 -0.03 16.38
CA ASP A 102 0.24 1.01 16.77
C ASP A 102 1.66 0.72 16.29
N ASN A 103 2.05 -0.55 16.23
CA ASN A 103 3.34 -0.94 15.68
C ASN A 103 3.43 -0.68 14.17
N GLU A 104 2.41 -1.07 13.42
CA GLU A 104 2.34 -0.82 11.98
C GLU A 104 2.33 0.69 11.67
N ILE A 105 1.67 1.51 12.49
CA ILE A 105 1.71 2.98 12.36
C ILE A 105 3.14 3.49 12.50
N ARG A 106 3.91 3.01 13.49
CA ARG A 106 5.31 3.40 13.66
C ARG A 106 6.16 3.02 12.45
N GLU A 107 5.98 1.81 11.93
CA GLU A 107 6.71 1.33 10.76
C GLU A 107 6.34 2.11 9.49
N ILE A 108 5.06 2.41 9.27
CA ILE A 108 4.58 3.26 8.17
C ILE A 108 5.23 4.65 8.25
N ILE A 109 5.29 5.25 9.43
CA ILE A 109 5.91 6.57 9.62
C ILE A 109 7.41 6.52 9.27
N LYS A 110 8.13 5.51 9.73
CA LYS A 110 9.55 5.31 9.38
C LYS A 110 9.74 5.22 7.86
N TYR A 111 8.88 4.49 7.18
CA TYR A 111 8.93 4.36 5.72
C TYR A 111 8.65 5.70 5.01
N ILE A 112 7.62 6.45 5.43
CA ILE A 112 7.33 7.79 4.88
C ILE A 112 8.56 8.71 5.06
N ARG A 113 9.18 8.72 6.22
CA ARG A 113 10.38 9.55 6.50
C ARG A 113 11.59 9.12 5.66
N TYR A 114 11.78 7.82 5.48
CA TYR A 114 12.79 7.30 4.58
C TYR A 114 12.55 7.79 3.14
N THR A 115 11.32 7.67 2.62
CA THR A 115 10.96 8.13 1.29
C THR A 115 11.23 9.63 1.12
N GLN A 116 10.86 10.46 2.11
CA GLN A 116 11.17 11.89 2.09
C GLN A 116 12.68 12.15 2.01
N LYS A 117 13.47 11.45 2.84
CA LYS A 117 14.93 11.62 2.89
C LYS A 117 15.63 11.24 1.59
N VAL A 118 15.23 10.14 0.93
CA VAL A 118 15.90 9.71 -0.30
C VAL A 118 15.52 10.58 -1.48
N ASN A 119 14.28 11.08 -1.54
CA ASN A 119 13.83 11.94 -2.62
C ASN A 119 14.29 13.41 -2.45
N SER A 120 14.52 13.88 -1.22
CA SER A 120 15.08 15.23 -0.99
C SER A 120 16.52 15.38 -1.46
N LYS A 121 17.25 14.27 -1.68
CA LYS A 121 18.64 14.27 -2.18
C LYS A 121 18.73 14.33 -3.71
N ILE A 122 17.60 14.22 -4.40
CA ILE A 122 17.52 14.18 -5.87
C ILE A 122 17.17 15.56 -6.44
N ASN A 123 16.68 16.49 -5.60
CA ASN A 123 16.39 17.88 -5.92
C ASN A 123 17.47 18.80 -5.35
#